data_4b447216aabedd7bab06c2cd22b9c708
#
_entry.id   4b447216aabedd7bab06c2cd22b9c708
#
_cell.length_a   1.000
_cell.length_b   1.000
_cell.length_c   1.000
_cell.angle_alpha   90.00
_cell.angle_beta   90.00
_cell.angle_gamma   90.00
#
_symmetry.space_group_name_H-M   'P 1'
#
loop_
_entity.id
_entity.type
_entity.pdbx_description
1 polymer ?
#
loop_
_entity_poly.entity_id
_entity_poly.type
_entity_poly.pdbx_seq_one_letter_code
_entity_poly.pdbx_strand_id
1 'polypeptide(L)'
;MDFKLSDQQRELQDTARSFAQNEMTEVADSMEQTSEPLSKEWLKKYSEMGFLGINVSEDYGGLGLSNLDALLVMEEFAKVSSAVAFPIFESCVGPVKAIEHFAPEELKQKVIPEVCAGNIVVAVSMSEPNAGSALTDLTTKAEIKDNKFILNGTKRWCSGGGHSEGYVVYCRMSDDPGASGIGAVYVEKDT
;
A
#
# COMPACT_ATOMS: atom_id res chain seq x y z
N MET A 1 -13.86 -25.32 12.39
CA MET A 1 -12.90 -24.31 11.88
C MET A 1 -11.66 -24.45 12.73
N ASP A 2 -10.50 -24.72 12.17
CA ASP A 2 -9.24 -24.78 12.89
C ASP A 2 -8.51 -23.42 12.72
N PHE A 3 -8.17 -22.77 13.83
CA PHE A 3 -7.45 -21.48 13.84
C PHE A 3 -5.93 -21.66 14.01
N LYS A 4 -5.43 -22.91 13.92
CA LYS A 4 -4.01 -23.18 14.01
C LYS A 4 -3.32 -22.77 12.71
N LEU A 5 -2.19 -22.10 12.86
CA LEU A 5 -1.30 -21.81 11.74
C LEU A 5 -0.68 -23.12 11.21
N SER A 6 -0.49 -23.19 9.90
CA SER A 6 0.32 -24.25 9.28
C SER A 6 1.80 -24.11 9.68
N ASP A 7 2.59 -25.16 9.44
CA ASP A 7 4.03 -25.10 9.70
C ASP A 7 4.71 -24.02 8.86
N GLN A 8 4.31 -23.87 7.59
CA GLN A 8 4.80 -22.83 6.70
C GLN A 8 4.45 -21.42 7.22
N GLN A 9 3.23 -21.22 7.73
CA GLN A 9 2.83 -19.94 8.31
C GLN A 9 3.60 -19.60 9.57
N ARG A 10 3.90 -20.59 10.40
CA ARG A 10 4.75 -20.39 11.59
C ARG A 10 6.18 -20.01 11.21
N GLU A 11 6.75 -20.69 10.24
CA GLU A 11 8.09 -20.38 9.73
C GLU A 11 8.18 -18.97 9.14
N LEU A 12 7.19 -18.58 8.36
CA LEU A 12 7.07 -17.22 7.82
C LEU A 12 6.97 -16.17 8.94
N GLN A 13 6.12 -16.41 9.93
CA GLN A 13 5.96 -15.52 11.08
C GLN A 13 7.25 -15.42 11.91
N ASP A 14 7.93 -16.53 12.16
CA ASP A 14 9.19 -16.55 12.94
C ASP A 14 10.32 -15.84 12.18
N THR A 15 10.39 -15.99 10.87
CA THR A 15 11.31 -15.25 10.00
C THR A 15 11.05 -13.74 10.06
N ALA A 16 9.79 -13.34 9.91
CA ALA A 16 9.39 -11.94 10.00
C ALA A 16 9.69 -11.35 11.37
N ARG A 17 9.40 -12.08 12.45
CA ARG A 17 9.70 -11.69 13.84
C ARG A 17 11.19 -11.46 14.04
N SER A 18 12.00 -12.43 13.64
CA SER A 18 13.46 -12.35 13.78
C SER A 18 14.02 -11.14 13.04
N PHE A 19 13.60 -10.92 11.80
CA PHE A 19 14.01 -9.76 11.01
C PHE A 19 13.58 -8.45 11.65
N ALA A 20 12.30 -8.33 12.01
CA ALA A 20 11.74 -7.11 12.58
C ALA A 20 12.44 -6.72 13.89
N GLN A 21 12.66 -7.69 14.78
CA GLN A 21 13.29 -7.42 16.09
C GLN A 21 14.78 -7.09 15.99
N ASN A 22 15.49 -7.74 15.08
CA ASN A 22 16.95 -7.57 14.98
C ASN A 22 17.35 -6.39 14.11
N GLU A 23 16.59 -6.09 13.05
CA GLU A 23 16.99 -5.11 12.05
C GLU A 23 16.19 -3.80 12.13
N MET A 24 14.93 -3.83 12.60
CA MET A 24 14.02 -2.70 12.45
C MET A 24 13.90 -1.81 13.68
N THR A 25 14.40 -2.18 14.83
CA THR A 25 14.27 -1.38 16.06
C THR A 25 14.97 -0.01 15.92
N GLU A 26 16.24 -0.01 15.56
CA GLU A 26 17.00 1.24 15.39
C GLU A 26 16.50 2.06 14.18
N VAL A 27 16.03 1.37 13.13
CA VAL A 27 15.44 2.02 11.95
C VAL A 27 14.16 2.75 12.33
N ALA A 28 13.28 2.10 13.11
CA ALA A 28 12.03 2.69 13.59
C ALA A 28 12.29 3.93 14.46
N ASP A 29 13.26 3.85 15.37
CA ASP A 29 13.67 4.98 16.22
C ASP A 29 14.19 6.16 15.38
N SER A 30 14.99 5.87 14.35
CA SER A 30 15.47 6.89 13.42
C SER A 30 14.35 7.55 12.63
N MET A 31 13.40 6.74 12.11
CA MET A 31 12.21 7.25 11.39
C MET A 31 11.37 8.17 12.27
N GLU A 32 11.17 7.80 13.54
CA GLU A 32 10.43 8.62 14.51
C GLU A 32 11.11 9.95 14.79
N GLN A 33 12.44 9.95 14.94
CA GLN A 33 13.21 11.17 15.24
C GLN A 33 13.32 12.11 14.04
N THR A 34 13.46 11.57 12.84
CA THR A 34 13.70 12.36 11.62
C THR A 34 12.43 12.70 10.86
N SER A 35 11.32 11.98 11.11
CA SER A 35 10.10 12.01 10.31
C SER A 35 10.32 11.63 8.84
N GLU A 36 11.40 10.92 8.53
CA GLU A 36 11.69 10.42 7.19
C GLU A 36 11.05 9.03 6.97
N PRO A 37 10.60 8.71 5.75
CA PRO A 37 10.07 7.40 5.42
C PRO A 37 11.17 6.32 5.43
N LEU A 38 10.77 5.05 5.38
CA LEU A 38 11.70 3.94 5.20
C LEU A 38 12.55 4.14 3.95
N SER A 39 13.87 4.00 4.08
CA SER A 39 14.79 4.25 2.97
C SER A 39 14.64 3.21 1.84
N LYS A 40 15.05 3.58 0.62
CA LYS A 40 15.05 2.68 -0.54
C LYS A 40 15.94 1.44 -0.31
N GLU A 41 17.01 1.56 0.45
CA GLU A 41 17.85 0.42 0.82
C GLU A 41 17.06 -0.61 1.63
N TRP A 42 16.28 -0.18 2.62
CA TRP A 42 15.46 -1.06 3.41
C TRP A 42 14.28 -1.64 2.62
N LEU A 43 13.68 -0.87 1.71
CA LEU A 43 12.66 -1.42 0.79
C LEU A 43 13.22 -2.54 -0.08
N LYS A 44 14.47 -2.42 -0.55
CA LYS A 44 15.15 -3.50 -1.26
C LYS A 44 15.36 -4.74 -0.39
N LYS A 45 15.82 -4.57 0.83
CA LYS A 45 15.94 -5.69 1.78
C LYS A 45 14.61 -6.37 2.05
N TYR A 46 13.51 -5.60 2.19
CA TYR A 46 12.17 -6.18 2.32
C TYR A 46 11.77 -7.00 1.09
N SER A 47 12.05 -6.50 -0.10
CA SER A 47 11.82 -7.24 -1.35
C SER A 47 12.63 -8.54 -1.41
N GLU A 48 13.93 -8.49 -1.12
CA GLU A 48 14.83 -9.65 -1.10
C GLU A 48 14.40 -10.73 -0.10
N MET A 49 13.82 -10.31 1.02
CA MET A 49 13.25 -11.21 2.03
C MET A 49 11.83 -11.71 1.70
N GLY A 50 11.23 -11.22 0.61
CA GLY A 50 9.88 -11.58 0.21
C GLY A 50 8.78 -10.94 1.08
N PHE A 51 9.05 -9.82 1.75
CA PHE A 51 8.06 -9.13 2.59
C PHE A 51 7.20 -8.12 1.82
N LEU A 52 7.51 -7.86 0.55
CA LEU A 52 6.67 -7.03 -0.33
C LEU A 52 5.88 -7.91 -1.31
N GLY A 53 4.62 -7.57 -1.55
CA GLY A 53 3.78 -8.29 -2.49
C GLY A 53 3.48 -9.75 -2.10
N ILE A 54 3.46 -10.08 -0.80
CA ILE A 54 3.28 -11.46 -0.28
C ILE A 54 2.06 -12.15 -0.89
N ASN A 55 0.94 -11.45 -0.99
CA ASN A 55 -0.34 -11.96 -1.51
C ASN A 55 -0.69 -11.44 -2.92
N VAL A 56 0.27 -10.82 -3.59
CA VAL A 56 0.16 -10.40 -4.99
C VAL A 56 0.48 -11.60 -5.90
N SER A 57 -0.16 -11.65 -7.08
CA SER A 57 0.08 -12.70 -8.07
C SER A 57 1.55 -12.79 -8.47
N GLU A 58 2.03 -14.02 -8.69
CA GLU A 58 3.36 -14.29 -9.24
C GLU A 58 3.56 -13.65 -10.64
N ASP A 59 2.47 -13.46 -11.39
CA ASP A 59 2.51 -12.80 -12.71
C ASP A 59 3.02 -11.34 -12.63
N TYR A 60 2.94 -10.73 -11.45
CA TYR A 60 3.41 -9.38 -11.18
C TYR A 60 4.63 -9.35 -10.23
N GLY A 61 5.27 -10.50 -10.00
CA GLY A 61 6.43 -10.58 -9.12
C GLY A 61 6.12 -10.68 -7.63
N GLY A 62 4.86 -10.94 -7.26
CA GLY A 62 4.47 -11.29 -5.89
C GLY A 62 4.72 -12.75 -5.56
N LEU A 63 4.38 -13.17 -4.34
CA LEU A 63 4.57 -14.56 -3.90
C LEU A 63 3.31 -15.42 -4.04
N GLY A 64 2.17 -14.86 -4.42
CA GLY A 64 0.91 -15.59 -4.59
C GLY A 64 0.35 -16.22 -3.31
N LEU A 65 0.84 -15.82 -2.12
CA LEU A 65 0.38 -16.34 -0.84
C LEU A 65 -0.96 -15.74 -0.43
N SER A 66 -1.48 -16.11 0.73
CA SER A 66 -2.77 -15.62 1.20
C SER A 66 -2.69 -14.25 1.89
N ASN A 67 -3.85 -13.60 2.05
CA ASN A 67 -3.95 -12.39 2.88
C ASN A 67 -3.55 -12.65 4.34
N LEU A 68 -3.81 -13.88 4.85
CA LEU A 68 -3.40 -14.25 6.20
C LEU A 68 -1.87 -14.24 6.33
N ASP A 69 -1.15 -14.76 5.33
CA ASP A 69 0.31 -14.78 5.33
C ASP A 69 0.89 -13.36 5.35
N ALA A 70 0.32 -12.45 4.56
CA ALA A 70 0.71 -11.03 4.58
C ALA A 70 0.44 -10.37 5.95
N LEU A 71 -0.70 -10.68 6.59
CA LEU A 71 -1.06 -10.15 7.91
C LEU A 71 -0.13 -10.69 9.01
N LEU A 72 0.29 -11.96 8.95
CA LEU A 72 1.24 -12.53 9.90
C LEU A 72 2.59 -11.82 9.86
N VAL A 73 3.09 -11.52 8.67
CA VAL A 73 4.33 -10.75 8.52
C VAL A 73 4.15 -9.32 9.02
N MET A 74 3.08 -8.65 8.59
CA MET A 74 2.82 -7.27 8.98
C MET A 74 2.64 -7.09 10.49
N GLU A 75 2.01 -8.06 11.17
CA GLU A 75 1.86 -8.07 12.63
C GLU A 75 3.21 -8.05 13.35
N GLU A 76 4.18 -8.85 12.91
CA GLU A 76 5.50 -8.93 13.55
C GLU A 76 6.29 -7.62 13.38
N PHE A 77 6.20 -6.97 12.22
CA PHE A 77 6.80 -5.64 12.01
C PHE A 77 6.08 -4.56 12.83
N ALA A 78 4.75 -4.61 12.91
CA ALA A 78 3.96 -3.64 13.66
C ALA A 78 4.20 -3.73 15.18
N LYS A 79 4.65 -4.86 15.71
CA LYS A 79 5.09 -5.00 17.11
C LYS A 79 6.34 -4.17 17.40
N VAL A 80 7.16 -3.90 16.40
CA VAL A 80 8.30 -2.98 16.52
C VAL A 80 7.83 -1.54 16.31
N SER A 81 7.25 -1.25 15.15
CA SER A 81 6.64 0.04 14.85
C SER A 81 5.69 -0.07 13.66
N SER A 82 4.55 0.64 13.72
CA SER A 82 3.67 0.76 12.57
C SER A 82 4.34 1.39 11.36
N ALA A 83 5.30 2.29 11.56
CA ALA A 83 6.02 2.95 10.47
C ALA A 83 6.81 1.95 9.60
N VAL A 84 7.50 0.98 10.21
CA VAL A 84 8.25 -0.05 9.46
C VAL A 84 7.34 -1.14 8.88
N ALA A 85 6.13 -1.33 9.40
CA ALA A 85 5.13 -2.24 8.83
C ALA A 85 4.37 -1.64 7.63
N PHE A 86 4.35 -0.33 7.49
CA PHE A 86 3.52 0.37 6.52
C PHE A 86 3.85 0.02 5.05
N PRO A 87 5.11 -0.10 4.62
CA PRO A 87 5.43 -0.54 3.26
C PRO A 87 4.89 -1.94 2.93
N ILE A 88 4.83 -2.84 3.92
CA ILE A 88 4.23 -4.18 3.76
C ILE A 88 2.72 -4.04 3.56
N PHE A 89 2.06 -3.18 4.34
CA PHE A 89 0.64 -2.87 4.15
C PHE A 89 0.36 -2.33 2.74
N GLU A 90 1.13 -1.35 2.29
CA GLU A 90 0.94 -0.71 0.99
C GLU A 90 1.14 -1.69 -0.17
N SER A 91 2.11 -2.60 -0.07
CA SER A 91 2.41 -3.61 -1.10
C SER A 91 1.48 -4.83 -1.10
N CYS A 92 0.84 -5.14 0.04
CA CYS A 92 0.08 -6.39 0.20
C CYS A 92 -1.43 -6.18 0.31
N VAL A 93 -1.91 -5.25 1.13
CA VAL A 93 -3.34 -5.12 1.45
C VAL A 93 -3.90 -3.73 1.18
N GLY A 94 -3.06 -2.78 0.85
CA GLY A 94 -3.43 -1.38 0.58
C GLY A 94 -3.65 -1.10 -0.92
N PRO A 95 -3.01 -0.04 -1.44
CA PRO A 95 -3.25 0.46 -2.79
C PRO A 95 -2.93 -0.55 -3.90
N VAL A 96 -1.92 -1.41 -3.69
CA VAL A 96 -1.52 -2.41 -4.69
C VAL A 96 -2.63 -3.41 -4.97
N LYS A 97 -3.39 -3.84 -3.95
CA LYS A 97 -4.54 -4.72 -4.17
C LYS A 97 -5.66 -4.05 -4.96
N ALA A 98 -5.87 -2.76 -4.76
CA ALA A 98 -6.84 -2.01 -5.58
C ALA A 98 -6.39 -1.95 -7.05
N ILE A 99 -5.09 -1.72 -7.29
CA ILE A 99 -4.52 -1.76 -8.65
C ILE A 99 -4.66 -3.17 -9.24
N GLU A 100 -4.26 -4.21 -8.53
CA GLU A 100 -4.30 -5.60 -8.99
C GLU A 100 -5.72 -6.03 -9.40
N HIS A 101 -6.73 -5.63 -8.62
CA HIS A 101 -8.11 -6.06 -8.89
C HIS A 101 -8.83 -5.22 -9.95
N PHE A 102 -8.56 -3.92 -10.02
CA PHE A 102 -9.44 -2.99 -10.73
C PHE A 102 -8.74 -2.19 -11.84
N ALA A 103 -7.42 -2.09 -11.85
CA ALA A 103 -6.74 -1.30 -12.87
C ALA A 103 -6.66 -2.02 -14.23
N PRO A 104 -6.50 -1.26 -15.33
CA PRO A 104 -6.14 -1.82 -16.63
C PRO A 104 -4.82 -2.59 -16.55
N GLU A 105 -4.68 -3.62 -17.39
CA GLU A 105 -3.50 -4.50 -17.39
C GLU A 105 -2.18 -3.74 -17.58
N GLU A 106 -2.17 -2.74 -18.45
CA GLU A 106 -1.01 -1.88 -18.67
C GLU A 106 -0.51 -1.22 -17.37
N LEU A 107 -1.44 -0.72 -16.53
CA LEU A 107 -1.08 -0.11 -15.26
C LEU A 107 -0.59 -1.14 -14.24
N LYS A 108 -1.19 -2.33 -14.20
CA LYS A 108 -0.74 -3.42 -13.34
C LYS A 108 0.69 -3.81 -13.64
N GLN A 109 1.00 -4.07 -14.92
CA GLN A 109 2.34 -4.44 -15.39
C GLN A 109 3.38 -3.34 -15.17
N LYS A 110 2.96 -2.08 -15.19
CA LYS A 110 3.85 -0.94 -14.94
C LYS A 110 4.18 -0.77 -13.47
N VAL A 111 3.21 -0.96 -12.59
CA VAL A 111 3.31 -0.51 -11.18
C VAL A 111 3.63 -1.66 -10.22
N ILE A 112 2.90 -2.78 -10.33
CA ILE A 112 2.97 -3.83 -9.31
C ILE A 112 4.36 -4.46 -9.21
N PRO A 113 5.03 -4.82 -10.31
CA PRO A 113 6.39 -5.38 -10.26
C PRO A 113 7.40 -4.43 -9.58
N GLU A 114 7.28 -3.13 -9.82
CA GLU A 114 8.16 -2.13 -9.23
C GLU A 114 7.96 -2.00 -7.70
N VAL A 115 6.70 -2.16 -7.24
CA VAL A 115 6.41 -2.20 -5.79
C VAL A 115 6.95 -3.49 -5.17
N CYS A 116 6.70 -4.65 -5.78
CA CYS A 116 7.20 -5.93 -5.28
C CYS A 116 8.74 -5.95 -5.23
N ALA A 117 9.39 -5.30 -6.19
CA ALA A 117 10.85 -5.15 -6.23
C ALA A 117 11.40 -4.08 -5.26
N GLY A 118 10.57 -3.36 -4.52
CA GLY A 118 11.00 -2.29 -3.60
C GLY A 118 11.57 -1.05 -4.29
N ASN A 119 11.25 -0.83 -5.58
CA ASN A 119 11.69 0.33 -6.34
C ASN A 119 10.85 1.57 -6.08
N ILE A 120 9.54 1.37 -5.92
CA ILE A 120 8.57 2.44 -5.67
C ILE A 120 7.65 2.07 -4.50
N VAL A 121 7.09 3.09 -3.90
CA VAL A 121 5.98 2.99 -2.92
C VAL A 121 4.76 3.65 -3.55
N VAL A 122 3.61 3.00 -3.40
CA VAL A 122 2.32 3.55 -3.81
C VAL A 122 1.46 3.76 -2.58
N ALA A 123 0.98 4.98 -2.39
CA ALA A 123 0.12 5.33 -1.27
C ALA A 123 -1.35 5.35 -1.67
N VAL A 124 -2.23 5.17 -0.68
CA VAL A 124 -3.67 5.35 -0.84
C VAL A 124 -4.11 6.73 -0.33
N SER A 125 -4.93 7.41 -1.09
CA SER A 125 -5.46 8.74 -0.79
C SER A 125 -6.99 8.71 -0.82
N MET A 126 -7.61 8.42 0.33
CA MET A 126 -9.06 8.23 0.48
C MET A 126 -9.71 9.36 1.26
N SER A 127 -9.30 9.54 2.52
CA SER A 127 -9.94 10.45 3.48
C SER A 127 -9.86 11.92 3.05
N GLU A 128 -10.89 12.67 3.42
CA GLU A 128 -10.99 14.12 3.24
C GLU A 128 -11.27 14.80 4.58
N PRO A 129 -11.11 16.13 4.68
CA PRO A 129 -11.42 16.84 5.93
C PRO A 129 -12.80 16.53 6.48
N ASN A 130 -13.79 16.32 5.60
CA ASN A 130 -15.19 16.07 5.95
C ASN A 130 -15.68 14.66 5.61
N ALA A 131 -14.81 13.76 5.12
CA ALA A 131 -15.15 12.38 4.77
C ALA A 131 -14.08 11.42 5.27
N GLY A 132 -14.32 10.81 6.43
CA GLY A 132 -13.51 9.77 7.05
C GLY A 132 -14.21 8.41 6.99
N SER A 133 -14.86 7.99 8.09
CA SER A 133 -15.62 6.72 8.13
C SER A 133 -16.75 6.69 7.09
N ALA A 134 -17.37 7.82 6.80
CA ALA A 134 -18.34 7.96 5.72
C ALA A 134 -17.63 8.33 4.40
N LEU A 135 -16.85 7.40 3.86
CA LEU A 135 -16.12 7.61 2.59
C LEU A 135 -17.02 7.90 1.40
N THR A 136 -18.29 7.50 1.46
CA THR A 136 -19.29 7.83 0.44
C THR A 136 -19.59 9.33 0.34
N ASP A 137 -19.17 10.12 1.32
CA ASP A 137 -19.38 11.57 1.37
C ASP A 137 -18.17 12.34 0.78
N LEU A 138 -17.16 11.65 0.25
CA LEU A 138 -16.01 12.30 -0.37
C LEU A 138 -16.44 13.22 -1.53
N THR A 139 -15.73 14.33 -1.67
CA THR A 139 -16.05 15.42 -2.60
C THR A 139 -14.96 15.66 -3.65
N THR A 140 -13.74 15.14 -3.46
CA THR A 140 -12.71 15.17 -4.51
C THR A 140 -13.30 14.60 -5.79
N LYS A 141 -13.24 15.37 -6.89
CA LYS A 141 -13.86 15.02 -8.16
C LYS A 141 -12.80 14.82 -9.24
N ALA A 142 -13.02 13.81 -10.09
CA ALA A 142 -12.27 13.59 -11.32
C ALA A 142 -13.14 13.94 -12.52
N GLU A 143 -12.64 14.80 -13.37
CA GLU A 143 -13.29 15.18 -14.65
C GLU A 143 -12.38 14.76 -15.80
N ILE A 144 -12.97 14.22 -16.88
CA ILE A 144 -12.22 13.90 -18.10
C ILE A 144 -12.20 15.13 -19.00
N LYS A 145 -11.01 15.63 -19.31
CA LYS A 145 -10.79 16.71 -20.25
C LYS A 145 -9.56 16.43 -21.09
N ASP A 146 -9.68 16.55 -22.39
CA ASP A 146 -8.58 16.34 -23.35
C ASP A 146 -7.85 15.00 -23.13
N ASN A 147 -8.64 13.93 -22.90
CA ASN A 147 -8.16 12.56 -22.63
C ASN A 147 -7.28 12.44 -21.36
N LYS A 148 -7.47 13.34 -20.38
CA LYS A 148 -6.80 13.35 -19.09
C LYS A 148 -7.83 13.45 -17.97
N PHE A 149 -7.48 12.90 -16.81
CA PHE A 149 -8.24 13.16 -15.58
C PHE A 149 -7.77 14.47 -14.96
N ILE A 150 -8.69 15.38 -14.69
CA ILE A 150 -8.46 16.58 -13.90
C ILE A 150 -9.05 16.35 -12.52
N LEU A 151 -8.19 16.27 -11.52
CA LEU A 151 -8.56 16.05 -10.12
C LEU A 151 -8.67 17.38 -9.37
N ASN A 152 -9.80 17.60 -8.71
CA ASN A 152 -10.03 18.75 -7.84
C ASN A 152 -10.56 18.29 -6.49
N GLY A 153 -9.89 18.69 -5.41
CA GLY A 153 -10.26 18.34 -4.05
C GLY A 153 -9.10 18.38 -3.08
N THR A 154 -9.36 17.98 -1.85
CA THR A 154 -8.35 17.95 -0.78
C THR A 154 -8.43 16.62 -0.07
N LYS A 155 -7.31 15.89 -0.02
CA LYS A 155 -7.16 14.65 0.74
C LYS A 155 -6.47 14.91 2.08
N ARG A 156 -6.67 13.98 3.02
CA ARG A 156 -6.15 14.04 4.38
C ARG A 156 -5.66 12.67 4.82
N TRP A 157 -4.66 12.64 5.67
CA TRP A 157 -4.13 11.41 6.27
C TRP A 157 -3.55 10.42 5.24
N CYS A 158 -2.97 10.92 4.16
CA CYS A 158 -2.22 10.12 3.20
C CYS A 158 -0.83 9.84 3.78
N SER A 159 -0.58 8.62 4.26
CA SER A 159 0.66 8.27 4.98
C SER A 159 1.91 8.41 4.10
N GLY A 160 1.80 8.13 2.80
CA GLY A 160 2.88 8.32 1.83
C GLY A 160 2.91 9.71 1.18
N GLY A 161 2.13 10.68 1.69
CA GLY A 161 2.01 12.02 1.09
C GLY A 161 3.35 12.74 0.98
N GLY A 162 3.74 13.12 -0.24
CA GLY A 162 5.02 13.77 -0.55
C GLY A 162 6.22 12.82 -0.71
N HIS A 163 6.13 11.57 -0.30
CA HIS A 163 7.21 10.59 -0.33
C HIS A 163 7.01 9.47 -1.36
N SER A 164 5.78 9.00 -1.54
CA SER A 164 5.45 7.92 -2.49
C SER A 164 5.63 8.35 -3.94
N GLU A 165 6.01 7.42 -4.81
CA GLU A 165 6.13 7.64 -6.26
C GLU A 165 4.79 7.60 -6.97
N GLY A 166 3.76 7.00 -6.37
CA GLY A 166 2.42 6.93 -6.93
C GLY A 166 1.33 6.99 -5.85
N TYR A 167 0.14 7.39 -6.26
CA TYR A 167 -1.01 7.57 -5.38
C TYR A 167 -2.26 6.98 -6.01
N VAL A 168 -2.98 6.12 -5.30
CA VAL A 168 -4.34 5.71 -5.65
C VAL A 168 -5.31 6.68 -4.99
N VAL A 169 -5.83 7.61 -5.76
CA VAL A 169 -6.68 8.71 -5.28
C VAL A 169 -8.15 8.35 -5.50
N TYR A 170 -8.89 8.12 -4.44
CA TYR A 170 -10.33 7.89 -4.50
C TYR A 170 -11.07 9.21 -4.71
N CYS A 171 -12.00 9.24 -5.69
CA CYS A 171 -12.70 10.46 -6.09
C CYS A 171 -14.08 10.17 -6.68
N ARG A 172 -14.90 11.20 -6.80
CA ARG A 172 -16.13 11.16 -7.57
C ARG A 172 -15.83 11.10 -9.06
N MET A 173 -16.29 10.04 -9.71
CA MET A 173 -16.19 9.82 -11.16
C MET A 173 -17.50 10.15 -11.86
N SER A 174 -18.62 10.16 -11.12
CA SER A 174 -19.95 10.54 -11.60
C SER A 174 -20.77 11.19 -10.48
N ASP A 175 -21.95 11.71 -10.83
CA ASP A 175 -22.90 12.29 -9.87
C ASP A 175 -23.83 11.22 -9.23
N ASP A 176 -23.60 9.94 -9.47
CA ASP A 176 -24.33 8.86 -8.83
C ASP A 176 -24.14 8.89 -7.31
N PRO A 177 -25.19 8.63 -6.52
CA PRO A 177 -25.13 8.74 -5.07
C PRO A 177 -24.34 7.58 -4.43
N GLY A 178 -23.81 7.84 -3.24
CA GLY A 178 -23.13 6.83 -2.43
C GLY A 178 -21.86 6.28 -3.09
N ALA A 179 -21.62 4.99 -2.95
CA ALA A 179 -20.42 4.33 -3.50
C ALA A 179 -20.45 4.21 -5.03
N SER A 180 -21.62 4.22 -5.67
CA SER A 180 -21.75 4.02 -7.12
C SER A 180 -21.05 5.11 -7.95
N GLY A 181 -20.96 6.33 -7.41
CA GLY A 181 -20.27 7.44 -8.07
C GLY A 181 -18.78 7.52 -7.75
N ILE A 182 -18.22 6.60 -6.95
CA ILE A 182 -16.83 6.63 -6.52
C ILE A 182 -15.98 5.68 -7.36
N GLY A 183 -14.82 6.16 -7.78
CA GLY A 183 -13.75 5.38 -8.37
C GLY A 183 -12.40 5.82 -7.84
N ALA A 184 -11.35 5.41 -8.52
CA ALA A 184 -9.99 5.82 -8.17
C ALA A 184 -9.19 6.15 -9.43
N VAL A 185 -8.27 7.08 -9.28
CA VAL A 185 -7.29 7.46 -10.32
C VAL A 185 -5.89 7.20 -9.76
N TYR A 186 -5.05 6.54 -10.52
CA TYR A 186 -3.63 6.44 -10.21
C TYR A 186 -2.93 7.73 -10.67
N VAL A 187 -2.23 8.36 -9.76
CA VAL A 187 -1.50 9.62 -9.98
C VAL A 187 -0.03 9.38 -9.69
N GLU A 188 0.83 9.67 -10.65
CA GLU A 188 2.28 9.63 -10.43
C GLU A 188 2.74 10.86 -9.67
N LYS A 189 3.85 10.74 -8.94
CA LYS A 189 4.52 11.87 -8.33
C LYS A 189 4.90 12.88 -9.40
N ASP A 190 4.81 14.13 -9.07
CA ASP A 190 5.18 15.25 -9.98
C ASP A 190 4.27 15.42 -11.21
N THR A 191 3.01 14.95 -11.11
CA THR A 191 1.98 15.14 -12.16
C THR A 191 1.33 16.52 -12.08
#